data_1a32e77bf52457bc18dab7fe6aaee1cb
#
_entry.id   1a32e77bf52457bc18dab7fe6aaee1cb
#
_cell.length_a   1.000
_cell.length_b   1.000
_cell.length_c   1.000
_cell.angle_alpha   90.00
_cell.angle_beta   90.00
_cell.angle_gamma   90.00
#
_symmetry.space_group_name_H-M   'P 1'
#
loop_
_entity.id
_entity.type
_entity.pdbx_description
1 polymer ?
#
loop_
_entity_poly.entity_id
_entity_poly.type
_entity_poly.pdbx_seq_one_letter_code
_entity_poly.pdbx_strand_id
1 'polypeptide(L)'
;MSDNNLDPRVQQVRDNMLYLDDDSDDKLLSLYVNTADRYVRNAIGTDLDGFYDNEEVKPLFTEAVLSLAATFYQNRLAISAVPTYKVDLTVNSIIAQLRGVYATMSDDNDN
;
A
#
# COMPACT_ATOMS: atom_id res chain seq x y z
N MET A 1 -12.07 12.03 20.14
CA MET A 1 -11.26 12.24 19.04
C MET A 1 -10.67 11.02 18.46
N SER A 2 -11.48 10.40 17.70
CA SER A 2 -11.12 9.16 17.04
C SER A 2 -9.98 9.34 16.03
N ASP A 3 -9.71 10.58 15.65
CA ASP A 3 -8.72 10.83 14.60
C ASP A 3 -7.31 10.48 15.02
N ASN A 4 -7.05 10.44 16.33
CA ASN A 4 -5.71 10.15 16.83
C ASN A 4 -5.27 8.73 16.55
N ASN A 5 -6.21 7.85 16.20
CA ASN A 5 -5.91 6.44 15.95
C ASN A 5 -5.81 6.09 14.48
N LEU A 6 -5.95 7.08 13.60
CA LEU A 6 -5.85 6.80 12.18
C LEU A 6 -4.40 6.59 11.77
N ASP A 7 -4.21 5.64 10.87
CA ASP A 7 -2.92 5.39 10.24
C ASP A 7 -2.45 6.66 9.55
N PRO A 8 -1.22 7.13 9.83
CA PRO A 8 -0.71 8.34 9.17
C PRO A 8 -0.74 8.27 7.65
N ARG A 9 -0.74 7.07 7.09
CA ARG A 9 -0.79 6.91 5.64
C ARG A 9 -2.12 7.36 5.07
N VAL A 10 -3.20 7.31 5.87
CA VAL A 10 -4.50 7.82 5.44
C VAL A 10 -4.40 9.31 5.14
N GLN A 11 -3.76 10.06 6.03
CA GLN A 11 -3.59 11.49 5.82
C GLN A 11 -2.73 11.77 4.59
N GLN A 12 -1.69 10.98 4.37
CA GLN A 12 -0.84 11.16 3.21
C GLN A 12 -1.60 10.93 1.90
N VAL A 13 -2.45 9.90 1.86
CA VAL A 13 -3.27 9.67 0.66
C VAL A 13 -4.25 10.82 0.47
N ARG A 14 -4.93 11.22 1.53
CA ARG A 14 -5.91 12.30 1.45
C ARG A 14 -5.30 13.60 0.97
N ASP A 15 -4.19 14.00 1.57
CA ASP A 15 -3.65 15.35 1.37
C ASP A 15 -2.66 15.43 0.22
N ASN A 16 -1.83 14.41 0.04
CA ASN A 16 -0.70 14.49 -0.88
C ASN A 16 -0.92 13.77 -2.20
N MET A 17 -1.89 12.87 -2.26
CA MET A 17 -2.12 12.10 -3.48
C MET A 17 -3.47 12.40 -4.11
N LEU A 18 -4.51 12.56 -3.31
CA LEU A 18 -5.86 12.80 -3.82
C LEU A 18 -6.29 14.26 -3.68
N TYR A 19 -5.60 15.02 -2.84
CA TYR A 19 -5.88 16.45 -2.63
C TYR A 19 -7.34 16.69 -2.27
N LEU A 20 -7.85 15.90 -1.33
CA LEU A 20 -9.23 16.05 -0.89
C LEU A 20 -9.38 17.24 0.04
N ASP A 21 -10.54 17.90 -0.03
CA ASP A 21 -10.78 19.14 0.71
C ASP A 21 -11.00 18.93 2.20
N ASP A 22 -11.47 17.75 2.59
CA ASP A 22 -11.79 17.50 4.00
C ASP A 22 -11.54 16.03 4.33
N ASP A 23 -11.88 15.67 5.56
CA ASP A 23 -11.62 14.34 6.09
C ASP A 23 -12.85 13.41 6.06
N SER A 24 -13.88 13.77 5.31
CA SER A 24 -15.13 13.03 5.33
C SER A 24 -14.95 11.59 4.83
N ASP A 25 -13.97 11.33 4.00
CA ASP A 25 -13.72 10.00 3.47
C ASP A 25 -12.61 9.24 4.20
N ASP A 26 -12.17 9.72 5.35
CA ASP A 26 -11.03 9.10 6.03
C ASP A 26 -11.28 7.64 6.40
N LYS A 27 -12.51 7.29 6.80
CA LYS A 27 -12.81 5.89 7.10
C LYS A 27 -12.70 5.01 5.87
N LEU A 28 -13.18 5.50 4.74
CA LEU A 28 -13.06 4.78 3.48
C LEU A 28 -11.61 4.65 3.07
N LEU A 29 -10.83 5.74 3.20
CA LEU A 29 -9.42 5.71 2.88
C LEU A 29 -8.67 4.73 3.79
N SER A 30 -9.05 4.65 5.06
CA SER A 30 -8.45 3.70 5.98
C SER A 30 -8.67 2.26 5.50
N LEU A 31 -9.88 1.96 5.03
CA LEU A 31 -10.16 0.65 4.45
C LEU A 31 -9.27 0.36 3.26
N TYR A 32 -9.13 1.34 2.35
CA TYR A 32 -8.31 1.14 1.17
C TYR A 32 -6.84 1.03 1.49
N VAL A 33 -6.34 1.80 2.47
CA VAL A 33 -4.96 1.68 2.90
C VAL A 33 -4.69 0.29 3.48
N ASN A 34 -5.59 -0.20 4.33
CA ASN A 34 -5.43 -1.53 4.90
C ASN A 34 -5.48 -2.62 3.84
N THR A 35 -6.37 -2.49 2.88
CA THR A 35 -6.49 -3.46 1.79
C THR A 35 -5.24 -3.43 0.92
N ALA A 36 -4.75 -2.24 0.59
CA ALA A 36 -3.53 -2.10 -0.20
C ALA A 36 -2.33 -2.68 0.53
N ASP A 37 -2.21 -2.39 1.82
CA ASP A 37 -1.12 -2.91 2.65
C ASP A 37 -1.09 -4.44 2.58
N ARG A 38 -2.25 -5.06 2.80
CA ARG A 38 -2.34 -6.52 2.77
C ARG A 38 -2.03 -7.07 1.39
N TYR A 39 -2.54 -6.42 0.36
CA TYR A 39 -2.27 -6.85 -1.01
C TYR A 39 -0.77 -6.86 -1.31
N VAL A 40 -0.08 -5.77 -0.97
CA VAL A 40 1.34 -5.66 -1.26
C VAL A 40 2.14 -6.67 -0.44
N ARG A 41 1.82 -6.82 0.86
CA ARG A 41 2.52 -7.80 1.69
C ARG A 41 2.33 -9.22 1.16
N ASN A 42 1.12 -9.55 0.77
CA ASN A 42 0.85 -10.90 0.25
C ASN A 42 1.55 -11.14 -1.08
N ALA A 43 1.71 -10.10 -1.88
CA ALA A 43 2.41 -10.23 -3.16
C ALA A 43 3.91 -10.39 -2.98
N ILE A 44 4.46 -9.88 -1.90
CA ILE A 44 5.92 -9.92 -1.65
C ILE A 44 6.28 -11.10 -0.75
N GLY A 45 5.66 -11.20 0.43
CA GLY A 45 5.94 -12.26 1.38
C GLY A 45 5.72 -11.80 2.81
N THR A 46 5.38 -12.73 3.69
CA THR A 46 5.02 -12.41 5.07
C THR A 46 5.78 -13.25 6.11
N ASP A 47 6.80 -13.99 5.70
CA ASP A 47 7.48 -14.92 6.58
C ASP A 47 8.77 -14.37 7.20
N LEU A 48 9.20 -13.18 6.80
CA LEU A 48 10.42 -12.58 7.35
C LEU A 48 10.07 -11.47 8.34
N ASP A 49 10.41 -11.68 9.60
CA ASP A 49 10.16 -10.69 10.64
C ASP A 49 10.97 -9.42 10.36
N GLY A 50 10.30 -8.29 10.49
CA GLY A 50 10.98 -7.00 10.35
C GLY A 50 11.31 -6.59 8.93
N PHE A 51 10.92 -7.38 7.93
CA PHE A 51 11.24 -7.04 6.55
C PHE A 51 10.73 -5.65 6.17
N TYR A 52 9.48 -5.35 6.54
CA TYR A 52 8.84 -4.09 6.16
C TYR A 52 9.28 -2.91 7.03
N ASP A 53 10.03 -3.16 8.09
CA ASP A 53 10.63 -2.12 8.91
C ASP A 53 12.06 -1.80 8.49
N ASN A 54 12.62 -2.55 7.57
CA ASN A 54 13.96 -2.33 7.03
C ASN A 54 14.02 -0.98 6.33
N GLU A 55 15.07 -0.20 6.58
CA GLU A 55 15.20 1.14 6.06
C GLU A 55 15.20 1.21 4.53
N GLU A 56 15.66 0.17 3.87
CA GLU A 56 15.67 0.13 2.41
C GLU A 56 14.33 -0.31 1.83
N VAL A 57 13.55 -1.04 2.60
CA VAL A 57 12.28 -1.60 2.16
C VAL A 57 11.12 -0.67 2.46
N LYS A 58 11.12 -0.07 3.65
CA LYS A 58 9.97 0.67 4.15
C LYS A 58 9.50 1.80 3.24
N PRO A 59 10.39 2.66 2.70
CA PRO A 59 9.92 3.74 1.83
C PRO A 59 9.27 3.22 0.56
N LEU A 60 9.83 2.18 -0.04
CA LEU A 60 9.27 1.60 -1.26
C LEU A 60 7.93 0.91 -0.97
N PHE A 61 7.87 0.17 0.12
CA PHE A 61 6.64 -0.47 0.53
C PHE A 61 5.54 0.56 0.76
N THR A 62 5.87 1.62 1.49
CA THR A 62 4.90 2.69 1.77
C THR A 62 4.40 3.32 0.48
N GLU A 63 5.31 3.61 -0.45
CA GLU A 63 4.92 4.21 -1.73
C GLU A 63 3.95 3.31 -2.48
N ALA A 64 4.20 2.01 -2.51
CA ALA A 64 3.31 1.08 -3.20
C ALA A 64 1.93 1.06 -2.54
N VAL A 65 1.88 1.05 -1.20
CA VAL A 65 0.62 1.03 -0.47
C VAL A 65 -0.17 2.30 -0.74
N LEU A 66 0.47 3.46 -0.68
CA LEU A 66 -0.21 4.73 -0.90
C LEU A 66 -0.75 4.83 -2.32
N SER A 67 0.06 4.46 -3.31
CA SER A 67 -0.36 4.52 -4.71
C SER A 67 -1.54 3.59 -4.98
N LEU A 68 -1.49 2.38 -4.43
CA LEU A 68 -2.56 1.43 -4.63
C LEU A 68 -3.84 1.87 -3.93
N ALA A 69 -3.73 2.40 -2.71
CA ALA A 69 -4.89 2.91 -1.99
C ALA A 69 -5.55 4.05 -2.76
N ALA A 70 -4.75 4.97 -3.31
CA ALA A 70 -5.29 6.06 -4.12
C ALA A 70 -6.00 5.52 -5.36
N THR A 71 -5.45 4.50 -5.99
CA THR A 71 -6.08 3.86 -7.15
C THR A 71 -7.43 3.26 -6.77
N PHE A 72 -7.50 2.56 -5.65
CA PHE A 72 -8.78 2.01 -5.18
C PHE A 72 -9.81 3.12 -4.99
N TYR A 73 -9.40 4.20 -4.37
CA TYR A 73 -10.32 5.32 -4.13
C TYR A 73 -10.82 5.91 -5.44
N GLN A 74 -9.91 6.14 -6.37
CA GLN A 74 -10.26 6.76 -7.65
C GLN A 74 -11.20 5.88 -8.47
N ASN A 75 -11.13 4.58 -8.29
CA ASN A 75 -11.92 3.63 -9.07
C ASN A 75 -13.13 3.07 -8.33
N ARG A 76 -13.43 3.60 -7.14
CA ARG A 76 -14.46 3.02 -6.30
C ARG A 76 -15.86 3.05 -6.93
N LEU A 77 -16.11 4.02 -7.79
CA LEU A 77 -17.41 4.16 -8.44
C LEU A 77 -17.51 3.39 -9.75
N ALA A 78 -16.40 2.83 -10.22
CA ALA A 78 -16.38 2.09 -11.48
C ALA A 78 -16.52 0.59 -11.27
N ILE A 79 -16.71 0.16 -10.05
CA ILE A 79 -16.67 -1.26 -9.67
C ILE A 79 -17.75 -2.08 -10.34
N SER A 80 -18.91 -1.47 -10.58
CA SER A 80 -20.10 -2.22 -11.02
C SER A 80 -20.01 -2.73 -12.45
N ALA A 81 -19.20 -2.10 -13.29
CA ALA A 81 -19.22 -2.40 -14.70
C ALA A 81 -18.21 -3.49 -15.09
N VAL A 82 -16.95 -3.24 -14.85
CA VAL A 82 -15.89 -4.19 -15.18
C VAL A 82 -14.86 -4.14 -14.07
N PRO A 83 -14.59 -5.23 -13.40
CA PRO A 83 -13.64 -5.23 -12.30
C PRO A 83 -12.19 -5.25 -12.78
N THR A 84 -11.89 -4.49 -13.80
CA THR A 84 -10.53 -4.41 -14.31
C THR A 84 -10.03 -2.99 -14.18
N TYR A 85 -9.46 -2.66 -13.05
CA TYR A 85 -8.64 -1.48 -12.97
C TYR A 85 -7.20 -1.93 -13.00
N LYS A 86 -6.42 -1.23 -13.77
CA LYS A 86 -5.01 -1.57 -13.90
C LYS A 86 -4.27 -1.09 -12.67
N VAL A 87 -3.55 -2.02 -12.04
CA VAL A 87 -2.60 -1.65 -11.01
C VAL A 87 -1.49 -0.86 -11.71
N ASP A 88 -1.15 0.29 -11.13
CA ASP A 88 -0.13 1.17 -11.67
C ASP A 88 1.17 0.38 -11.90
N LEU A 89 1.82 0.66 -13.03
CA LEU A 89 3.12 0.06 -13.31
C LEU A 89 4.13 0.33 -12.22
N THR A 90 4.05 1.50 -11.58
CA THR A 90 4.93 1.84 -10.47
C THR A 90 4.75 0.86 -9.32
N VAL A 91 3.50 0.55 -8.97
CA VAL A 91 3.22 -0.41 -7.89
C VAL A 91 3.78 -1.78 -8.25
N ASN A 92 3.53 -2.23 -9.48
CA ASN A 92 4.03 -3.54 -9.92
C ASN A 92 5.56 -3.59 -9.94
N SER A 93 6.19 -2.50 -10.34
CA SER A 93 7.66 -2.43 -10.36
C SER A 93 8.24 -2.52 -8.95
N ILE A 94 7.61 -1.81 -8.00
CA ILE A 94 8.06 -1.85 -6.62
C ILE A 94 7.86 -3.26 -6.05
N ILE A 95 6.73 -3.88 -6.31
CA ILE A 95 6.47 -5.23 -5.83
C ILE A 95 7.52 -6.20 -6.37
N ALA A 96 7.83 -6.10 -7.66
CA ALA A 96 8.83 -6.97 -8.26
C ALA A 96 10.21 -6.77 -7.62
N GLN A 97 10.58 -5.52 -7.40
CA GLN A 97 11.85 -5.20 -6.76
C GLN A 97 11.91 -5.74 -5.33
N LEU A 98 10.86 -5.54 -4.56
CA LEU A 98 10.82 -5.99 -3.18
C LEU A 98 10.75 -7.51 -3.06
N ARG A 99 10.13 -8.19 -4.02
CA ARG A 99 10.16 -9.65 -4.07
C ARG A 99 11.58 -10.15 -4.23
N GLY A 100 12.38 -9.47 -5.06
CA GLY A 100 13.78 -9.83 -5.21
C GLY A 100 14.57 -9.65 -3.93
N VAL A 101 14.36 -8.53 -3.25
CA VAL A 101 15.01 -8.27 -1.97
C VAL A 101 14.57 -9.32 -0.94
N TYR A 102 13.28 -9.62 -0.90
CA TYR A 102 12.74 -10.60 0.03
C TYR A 102 13.38 -11.97 -0.18
N ALA A 103 13.50 -12.40 -1.44
CA ALA A 103 14.11 -13.68 -1.74
C ALA A 103 15.55 -13.73 -1.29
N THR A 104 16.31 -12.64 -1.51
CA THR A 104 17.70 -12.58 -1.08
C THR A 104 17.83 -12.67 0.44
N MET A 105 16.99 -11.93 1.16
CA MET A 105 17.03 -11.97 2.62
C MET A 105 16.56 -13.31 3.18
N SER A 106 15.62 -13.95 2.51
CA SER A 106 15.15 -15.26 2.91
C SER A 106 16.26 -16.31 2.75
N ASP A 107 17.00 -16.25 1.66
CA ASP A 107 18.13 -17.15 1.44
C ASP A 107 19.21 -16.95 2.51
N ASP A 108 19.49 -15.69 2.85
CA ASP A 108 20.48 -15.38 3.87
C ASP A 108 20.06 -15.95 5.23
N ASN A 109 18.76 -15.91 5.53
CA ASN A 109 18.23 -16.42 6.79
C ASN A 109 18.32 -17.94 6.88
N ASP A 110 18.27 -18.62 5.75
CA ASP A 110 18.31 -20.08 5.72
C ASP A 110 19.71 -20.63 5.95
N ASN A 111 20.71 -19.77 5.91
CA ASN A 111 22.08 -20.16 6.16
C ASN A 111 22.47 -19.84 7.60
#